data_8f6e84e266440309e81c65318bf6f0da
#
_entry.id   8f6e84e266440309e81c65318bf6f0da
#
_cell.length_a   1.000
_cell.length_b   1.000
_cell.length_c   1.000
_cell.angle_alpha   90.00
_cell.angle_beta   90.00
_cell.angle_gamma   90.00
#
_symmetry.space_group_name_H-M   'P 1'
#
loop_
_entity.id
_entity.type
_entity.pdbx_description
1 polymer ?
#
loop_
_entity_poly.entity_id
_entity_poly.type
_entity_poly.pdbx_seq_one_letter_code
_entity_poly.pdbx_strand_id
1 'polypeptide(L)'
;MKTQSTFRISLLIVAMVYATSVGLLPNLGYADDGAQQDTKLERGRYLAETVALCAHCHADRNYEIDGMPPVEGNYAGAKCPIREKNPTGKDTEGAVISKLCYPNITSDPLTGIGDWSKAEIIQAFRDGLRPDGAPLYPNMWYNLHAVSDEDAEAIASYIQTLPPVVHEQPGRGQVLSRQVHDAALISLPPPPAKSPDPSDEVAYGKYLTDIGRCRYCHSPNIAPGVENKEKAFTGGSRYWVGGRYMPNARVVVTRNITTHPEGIGALRRIDFISIFKERGSGRAVPLTRNTVMPWVAYAGMTDQDLGAIWAFLQTVPPQPTSQPVDYDF
;
A
#
# COMPACT_ATOMS: atom_id res chain seq x y z
N MET A 1 7.96 -73.32 -78.94
CA MET A 1 6.80 -72.98 -78.10
C MET A 1 7.39 -72.70 -76.67
N LYS A 2 7.18 -71.59 -76.19
CA LYS A 2 7.94 -71.00 -75.04
C LYS A 2 7.26 -71.33 -73.72
N THR A 3 7.97 -71.98 -72.81
CA THR A 3 7.58 -72.25 -71.45
C THR A 3 8.15 -71.12 -70.56
N GLN A 4 7.30 -70.36 -69.91
CA GLN A 4 7.67 -69.37 -68.92
C GLN A 4 7.82 -70.02 -67.55
N SER A 5 8.99 -69.85 -66.95
CA SER A 5 9.30 -70.25 -65.60
C SER A 5 9.06 -69.06 -64.66
N THR A 6 8.13 -69.25 -63.75
CA THR A 6 7.84 -68.25 -62.71
C THR A 6 8.74 -68.47 -61.49
N PHE A 7 9.64 -67.54 -61.25
CA PHE A 7 10.46 -67.51 -60.05
C PHE A 7 9.66 -66.77 -58.92
N ARG A 8 9.36 -67.51 -57.84
CA ARG A 8 8.79 -66.94 -56.61
C ARG A 8 9.95 -66.50 -55.70
N ILE A 9 10.09 -65.20 -55.50
CA ILE A 9 10.97 -64.65 -54.51
C ILE A 9 10.22 -64.52 -53.19
N SER A 10 10.65 -65.28 -52.19
CA SER A 10 10.12 -65.17 -50.82
C SER A 10 10.83 -64.04 -50.14
N LEU A 11 10.09 -62.97 -49.84
CA LEU A 11 10.57 -61.84 -49.08
C LEU A 11 10.47 -62.13 -47.55
N LEU A 12 11.59 -62.34 -46.90
CA LEU A 12 11.69 -62.44 -45.46
C LEU A 12 11.70 -60.99 -44.92
N ILE A 13 10.60 -60.57 -44.27
CA ILE A 13 10.52 -59.31 -43.55
C ILE A 13 11.12 -59.53 -42.15
N VAL A 14 12.32 -59.04 -41.94
CA VAL A 14 12.92 -58.93 -40.61
C VAL A 14 12.32 -57.67 -39.93
N ALA A 15 11.41 -57.88 -38.99
CA ALA A 15 10.90 -56.78 -38.15
C ALA A 15 11.96 -56.40 -37.13
N MET A 16 12.68 -55.30 -37.37
CA MET A 16 13.48 -54.66 -36.36
C MET A 16 12.55 -53.91 -35.40
N VAL A 17 12.40 -54.38 -34.19
CA VAL A 17 11.75 -53.68 -33.09
C VAL A 17 12.73 -52.66 -32.57
N TYR A 18 12.56 -51.38 -32.95
CA TYR A 18 13.19 -50.27 -32.28
C TYR A 18 12.45 -49.99 -30.96
N ALA A 19 13.02 -50.42 -29.85
CA ALA A 19 12.61 -49.98 -28.55
C ALA A 19 13.05 -48.50 -28.38
N THR A 20 12.15 -47.56 -28.67
CA THR A 20 12.34 -46.16 -28.29
C THR A 20 12.16 -46.06 -26.79
N SER A 21 13.26 -46.05 -26.05
CA SER A 21 13.29 -45.59 -24.68
C SER A 21 13.00 -44.06 -24.68
N VAL A 22 11.74 -43.72 -24.51
CA VAL A 22 11.35 -42.35 -24.15
C VAL A 22 11.88 -42.12 -22.75
N GLY A 23 13.07 -41.55 -22.67
CA GLY A 23 13.60 -41.00 -21.42
C GLY A 23 12.65 -39.90 -20.98
N LEU A 24 11.93 -40.11 -19.89
CA LEU A 24 11.33 -39.01 -19.14
C LEU A 24 12.46 -38.06 -18.71
N LEU A 25 12.66 -37.01 -19.49
CA LEU A 25 13.40 -35.88 -19.00
C LEU A 25 12.57 -35.28 -17.87
N PRO A 26 13.16 -35.01 -16.70
CA PRO A 26 12.45 -34.25 -15.65
C PRO A 26 12.05 -32.91 -16.25
N ASN A 27 10.77 -32.62 -16.18
CA ASN A 27 10.20 -31.35 -16.54
C ASN A 27 10.90 -30.30 -15.65
N LEU A 28 11.91 -29.62 -16.21
CA LEU A 28 12.57 -28.54 -15.55
C LEU A 28 11.55 -27.42 -15.41
N GLY A 29 11.15 -27.13 -14.16
CA GLY A 29 10.11 -26.18 -13.76
C GLY A 29 10.39 -24.72 -14.08
N TYR A 30 10.94 -24.41 -15.24
CA TYR A 30 11.26 -23.06 -15.69
C TYR A 30 10.04 -22.24 -16.11
N ALA A 31 8.92 -22.89 -16.48
CA ALA A 31 7.71 -22.18 -16.91
C ALA A 31 6.82 -21.75 -15.72
N ASP A 32 6.93 -22.45 -14.57
CA ASP A 32 6.12 -22.16 -13.38
C ASP A 32 6.72 -21.00 -12.57
N ASP A 33 8.05 -20.89 -12.52
CA ASP A 33 8.74 -19.83 -11.79
C ASP A 33 8.49 -18.44 -12.41
N GLY A 34 8.40 -18.34 -13.73
CA GLY A 34 8.11 -17.08 -14.43
C GLY A 34 6.68 -16.59 -14.18
N ALA A 35 5.70 -17.46 -14.30
CA ALA A 35 4.30 -17.11 -14.07
C ALA A 35 4.04 -16.75 -12.60
N GLN A 36 4.69 -17.42 -11.66
CA GLN A 36 4.59 -17.12 -10.23
C GLN A 36 5.30 -15.81 -9.87
N GLN A 37 6.40 -15.48 -10.54
CA GLN A 37 7.08 -14.20 -10.39
C GLN A 37 6.20 -13.05 -10.90
N ASP A 38 5.57 -13.18 -12.05
CA ASP A 38 4.69 -12.15 -12.63
C ASP A 38 3.47 -11.90 -11.72
N THR A 39 2.82 -12.95 -11.22
CA THR A 39 1.69 -12.80 -10.28
C THR A 39 2.11 -12.15 -8.97
N LYS A 40 3.31 -12.41 -8.46
CA LYS A 40 3.86 -11.78 -7.27
C LYS A 40 4.12 -10.28 -7.49
N LEU A 41 4.68 -9.90 -8.64
CA LEU A 41 4.91 -8.49 -8.99
C LEU A 41 3.60 -7.73 -9.15
N GLU A 42 2.59 -8.34 -9.80
CA GLU A 42 1.26 -7.74 -9.93
C GLU A 42 0.59 -7.56 -8.57
N ARG A 43 0.68 -8.53 -7.67
CA ARG A 43 0.20 -8.42 -6.29
C ARG A 43 0.92 -7.30 -5.55
N GLY A 44 2.24 -7.22 -5.66
CA GLY A 44 3.06 -6.17 -5.06
C GLY A 44 2.69 -4.78 -5.56
N ARG A 45 2.52 -4.63 -6.88
CA ARG A 45 2.06 -3.39 -7.50
C ARG A 45 0.69 -2.99 -6.99
N TYR A 46 -0.27 -3.92 -7.02
CA TYR A 46 -1.62 -3.68 -6.52
C TYR A 46 -1.62 -3.18 -5.07
N LEU A 47 -0.90 -3.87 -4.20
CA LEU A 47 -0.83 -3.47 -2.79
C LEU A 47 -0.13 -2.12 -2.60
N ALA A 48 0.99 -1.89 -3.26
CA ALA A 48 1.76 -0.66 -3.11
C ALA A 48 1.01 0.58 -3.63
N GLU A 49 0.30 0.44 -4.76
CA GLU A 49 -0.35 1.57 -5.42
C GLU A 49 -1.77 1.83 -4.89
N THR A 50 -2.53 0.76 -4.59
CA THR A 50 -3.96 0.89 -4.29
C THR A 50 -4.30 0.74 -2.81
N VAL A 51 -3.57 -0.09 -2.04
CA VAL A 51 -3.92 -0.39 -0.66
C VAL A 51 -2.99 0.32 0.32
N ALA A 52 -1.68 0.07 0.26
CA ALA A 52 -0.67 0.64 1.16
C ALA A 52 -0.31 2.09 0.82
N LEU A 53 -0.66 2.56 -0.38
CA LEU A 53 -0.55 3.97 -0.80
C LEU A 53 0.90 4.51 -0.79
N CYS A 54 1.89 3.73 -1.22
CA CYS A 54 3.29 4.14 -1.18
C CYS A 54 3.54 5.47 -1.92
N ALA A 55 3.06 5.60 -3.17
CA ALA A 55 3.16 6.82 -3.95
C ALA A 55 2.45 8.01 -3.28
N HIS A 56 1.44 7.76 -2.45
CA HIS A 56 0.70 8.82 -1.78
C HIS A 56 1.54 9.67 -0.84
N CYS A 57 2.59 9.08 -0.28
CA CYS A 57 3.60 9.77 0.52
C CYS A 57 4.88 10.03 -0.28
N HIS A 58 5.30 9.10 -1.13
CA HIS A 58 6.58 9.12 -1.81
C HIS A 58 6.54 9.74 -3.22
N ALA A 59 5.50 10.53 -3.53
CA ALA A 59 5.40 11.32 -4.76
C ALA A 59 4.75 12.68 -4.50
N ASP A 60 4.99 13.62 -5.39
CA ASP A 60 4.24 14.89 -5.40
C ASP A 60 2.74 14.64 -5.63
N ARG A 61 1.91 15.56 -5.16
CA ARG A 61 0.45 15.47 -5.21
C ARG A 61 -0.15 16.37 -6.27
N ASN A 62 -1.17 15.89 -6.94
CA ASN A 62 -2.01 16.71 -7.79
C ASN A 62 -3.18 17.27 -6.96
N TYR A 63 -3.07 18.51 -6.51
CA TYR A 63 -4.06 19.18 -5.67
C TYR A 63 -5.33 19.59 -6.41
N GLU A 64 -5.38 19.49 -7.73
CA GLU A 64 -6.53 19.84 -8.58
C GLU A 64 -7.50 18.65 -8.77
N ILE A 65 -7.09 17.45 -8.37
CA ILE A 65 -7.89 16.23 -8.47
C ILE A 65 -8.44 15.83 -7.10
N ASP A 66 -9.68 15.32 -7.05
CA ASP A 66 -10.33 14.88 -5.81
C ASP A 66 -9.50 13.80 -5.11
N GLY A 67 -9.17 14.03 -3.83
CA GLY A 67 -8.33 13.16 -3.04
C GLY A 67 -6.82 13.37 -3.24
N MET A 68 -6.42 14.35 -4.04
CA MET A 68 -5.02 14.72 -4.25
C MET A 68 -4.15 13.51 -4.57
N PRO A 69 -4.40 12.77 -5.67
CA PRO A 69 -3.62 11.60 -6.04
C PRO A 69 -2.15 11.97 -6.29
N PRO A 70 -1.23 11.00 -6.19
CA PRO A 70 0.15 11.20 -6.58
C PRO A 70 0.24 11.56 -8.08
N VAL A 71 1.26 12.31 -8.43
CA VAL A 71 1.64 12.51 -9.84
C VAL A 71 2.21 11.18 -10.35
N GLU A 72 1.72 10.73 -11.50
CA GLU A 72 2.08 9.42 -12.06
C GLU A 72 3.59 9.22 -12.23
N GLY A 73 4.04 7.99 -12.02
CA GLY A 73 5.39 7.53 -12.25
C GLY A 73 6.45 8.08 -11.30
N ASN A 74 6.06 8.84 -10.28
CA ASN A 74 7.01 9.50 -9.41
C ASN A 74 6.98 8.93 -8.00
N TYR A 75 7.94 8.06 -7.67
CA TYR A 75 8.26 7.59 -6.32
C TYR A 75 9.54 8.24 -5.78
N ALA A 76 9.95 9.35 -6.40
CA ALA A 76 11.19 10.04 -6.09
C ALA A 76 11.13 10.90 -4.83
N GLY A 77 10.09 10.77 -4.05
CA GLY A 77 9.82 11.58 -2.87
C GLY A 77 8.94 12.79 -3.17
N ALA A 78 8.21 13.24 -2.18
CA ALA A 78 7.38 14.43 -2.28
C ALA A 78 8.17 15.68 -1.92
N LYS A 79 7.79 16.83 -2.50
CA LYS A 79 8.32 18.14 -2.08
C LYS A 79 8.14 18.28 -0.58
N CYS A 80 9.24 18.60 0.09
CA CYS A 80 9.16 18.92 1.50
C CYS A 80 8.22 20.11 1.68
N PRO A 81 7.31 20.07 2.66
CA PRO A 81 6.55 21.25 2.99
C PRO A 81 7.57 22.35 3.36
N ILE A 82 7.69 23.36 2.50
CA ILE A 82 8.55 24.49 2.74
C ILE A 82 8.01 25.15 4.00
N ARG A 83 8.84 25.27 5.02
CA ARG A 83 8.58 26.17 6.14
C ARG A 83 8.60 27.60 5.60
N GLU A 84 7.49 28.09 5.14
CA GLU A 84 7.28 29.51 5.22
C GLU A 84 7.21 29.85 6.71
N LYS A 85 8.08 30.77 7.15
CA LYS A 85 8.10 31.26 8.53
C LYS A 85 6.68 31.54 8.96
N ASN A 86 6.24 30.92 10.06
CA ASN A 86 4.99 31.30 10.71
C ASN A 86 4.91 32.83 10.70
N PRO A 87 3.84 33.46 10.17
CA PRO A 87 3.70 34.90 10.12
C PRO A 87 3.89 35.57 11.49
N THR A 88 3.77 34.80 12.59
CA THR A 88 3.98 35.28 13.97
C THR A 88 5.45 35.21 14.43
N GLY A 89 6.36 34.69 13.61
CA GLY A 89 7.79 34.62 13.94
C GLY A 89 8.16 33.69 15.10
N LYS A 90 7.19 32.98 15.69
CA LYS A 90 7.47 31.99 16.74
C LYS A 90 7.66 30.63 16.10
N ASP A 91 8.90 30.20 15.98
CA ASP A 91 9.22 28.79 15.83
C ASP A 91 8.72 28.08 17.09
N THR A 92 7.61 27.37 16.97
CA THR A 92 7.22 26.46 18.05
C THR A 92 8.28 25.37 18.10
N GLU A 93 9.16 25.45 19.09
CA GLU A 93 10.03 24.37 19.49
C GLU A 93 9.15 23.13 19.74
N GLY A 94 9.26 22.13 18.88
CA GLY A 94 8.45 20.92 18.95
C GLY A 94 7.85 20.47 17.63
N ALA A 95 7.79 21.29 16.60
CA ALA A 95 7.32 20.87 15.28
C ALA A 95 8.37 20.03 14.52
N VAL A 96 8.69 18.87 15.05
CA VAL A 96 9.54 17.83 14.42
C VAL A 96 9.01 17.45 13.04
N ILE A 97 7.71 17.57 12.83
CA ILE A 97 7.00 17.21 11.59
C ILE A 97 7.34 18.15 10.42
N SER A 98 7.77 19.39 10.68
CA SER A 98 8.03 20.38 9.62
C SER A 98 9.30 20.12 8.79
N LYS A 99 10.09 19.10 9.15
CA LYS A 99 11.31 18.69 8.44
C LYS A 99 11.21 17.28 7.86
N LEU A 100 10.05 16.65 7.94
CA LEU A 100 9.84 15.33 7.35
C LEU A 100 9.59 15.47 5.85
N CYS A 101 10.62 15.19 5.09
CA CYS A 101 10.49 14.98 3.66
C CYS A 101 10.28 13.48 3.40
N TYR A 102 9.30 13.16 2.59
CA TYR A 102 9.13 11.78 2.15
C TYR A 102 10.26 11.41 1.18
N PRO A 103 11.06 10.38 1.46
CA PRO A 103 12.26 10.10 0.69
C PRO A 103 11.94 9.52 -0.68
N ASN A 104 12.93 9.58 -1.57
CA ASN A 104 12.99 8.83 -2.81
C ASN A 104 13.07 7.33 -2.50
N ILE A 105 12.11 6.54 -3.03
CA ILE A 105 12.08 5.08 -2.90
C ILE A 105 12.21 4.37 -4.25
N THR A 106 12.71 5.09 -5.27
CA THR A 106 13.05 4.49 -6.57
C THR A 106 14.34 3.67 -6.49
N SER A 107 14.62 2.92 -7.53
CA SER A 107 15.84 2.11 -7.64
C SER A 107 17.12 2.94 -7.92
N ASP A 108 17.09 4.26 -7.75
CA ASP A 108 18.32 5.06 -7.82
C ASP A 108 19.25 4.74 -6.65
N PRO A 109 20.50 4.32 -6.89
CA PRO A 109 21.40 3.86 -5.83
C PRO A 109 21.93 4.99 -4.94
N LEU A 110 21.97 6.23 -5.43
CA LEU A 110 22.55 7.35 -4.70
C LEU A 110 21.53 8.15 -3.90
N THR A 111 20.38 8.42 -4.49
CA THR A 111 19.34 9.27 -3.89
C THR A 111 18.09 8.51 -3.48
N GLY A 112 17.93 7.28 -3.97
CA GLY A 112 16.83 6.38 -3.66
C GLY A 112 17.22 5.23 -2.73
N ILE A 113 16.64 4.05 -3.00
CA ILE A 113 16.89 2.81 -2.24
C ILE A 113 17.40 1.68 -3.15
N GLY A 114 18.01 2.02 -4.29
CA GLY A 114 18.49 1.04 -5.28
C GLY A 114 19.53 0.05 -4.75
N ASP A 115 20.31 0.45 -3.76
CA ASP A 115 21.30 -0.41 -3.11
C ASP A 115 20.74 -1.25 -1.95
N TRP A 116 19.45 -1.08 -1.63
CA TRP A 116 18.84 -1.83 -0.54
C TRP A 116 18.42 -3.23 -0.98
N SER A 117 18.75 -4.21 -0.17
CA SER A 117 18.20 -5.56 -0.33
C SER A 117 16.69 -5.57 -0.08
N LYS A 118 16.01 -6.57 -0.60
CA LYS A 118 14.57 -6.76 -0.35
C LYS A 118 14.26 -6.85 1.15
N ALA A 119 15.10 -7.52 1.93
CA ALA A 119 14.92 -7.62 3.38
C ALA A 119 15.00 -6.25 4.07
N GLU A 120 15.92 -5.38 3.65
CA GLU A 120 16.03 -4.01 4.18
C GLU A 120 14.84 -3.14 3.79
N ILE A 121 14.31 -3.31 2.57
CA ILE A 121 13.07 -2.62 2.15
C ILE A 121 11.90 -3.06 3.03
N ILE A 122 11.73 -4.38 3.26
CA ILE A 122 10.68 -4.92 4.13
C ILE A 122 10.85 -4.40 5.56
N GLN A 123 12.05 -4.46 6.11
CA GLN A 123 12.36 -3.95 7.44
C GLN A 123 12.01 -2.45 7.57
N ALA A 124 12.29 -1.66 6.54
CA ALA A 124 12.01 -0.23 6.56
C ALA A 124 10.51 0.06 6.65
N PHE A 125 9.68 -0.53 5.81
CA PHE A 125 8.25 -0.20 5.81
C PHE A 125 7.44 -0.97 6.85
N ARG A 126 7.91 -2.12 7.33
CA ARG A 126 7.19 -2.97 8.29
C ARG A 126 7.66 -2.77 9.74
N ASP A 127 8.96 -2.65 9.94
CA ASP A 127 9.56 -2.53 11.26
C ASP A 127 10.08 -1.12 11.55
N GLY A 128 10.05 -0.24 10.56
CA GLY A 128 10.46 1.15 10.72
C GLY A 128 11.95 1.34 10.97
N LEU A 129 12.80 0.46 10.44
CA LEU A 129 14.24 0.53 10.58
C LEU A 129 14.91 0.61 9.22
N ARG A 130 15.86 1.50 9.11
CA ARG A 130 16.75 1.64 7.95
C ARG A 130 17.88 0.61 8.01
N PRO A 131 18.62 0.38 6.89
CA PRO A 131 19.80 -0.49 6.89
C PRO A 131 20.87 -0.10 7.92
N ASP A 132 21.01 1.20 8.21
CA ASP A 132 21.92 1.71 9.24
C ASP A 132 21.39 1.58 10.68
N GLY A 133 20.21 0.96 10.86
CA GLY A 133 19.54 0.76 12.15
C GLY A 133 18.82 2.02 12.68
N ALA A 134 18.82 3.13 11.94
CA ALA A 134 18.13 4.34 12.35
C ALA A 134 16.60 4.16 12.25
N PRO A 135 15.83 4.52 13.30
CA PRO A 135 14.38 4.43 13.27
C PRO A 135 13.75 5.39 12.27
N LEU A 136 12.69 4.95 11.63
CA LEU A 136 11.81 5.76 10.79
C LEU A 136 10.66 6.34 11.60
N TYR A 137 10.03 7.36 11.04
CA TYR A 137 8.86 7.98 11.67
C TYR A 137 7.66 7.00 11.70
N PRO A 138 6.89 6.90 12.81
CA PRO A 138 5.84 5.89 12.98
C PRO A 138 4.77 5.88 11.89
N ASN A 139 4.43 7.02 11.31
CA ASN A 139 3.46 7.08 10.21
C ASN A 139 3.87 6.23 9.00
N MET A 140 5.16 5.93 8.86
CA MET A 140 5.66 5.10 7.77
C MET A 140 5.30 3.62 7.98
N TRP A 141 5.57 3.08 9.15
CA TRP A 141 5.59 1.64 9.39
C TRP A 141 4.46 1.12 10.29
N TYR A 142 3.91 1.93 11.20
CA TYR A 142 2.97 1.46 12.23
C TYR A 142 1.78 0.67 11.66
N ASN A 143 1.16 1.14 10.58
CA ASN A 143 0.06 0.43 9.93
C ASN A 143 0.57 -0.70 9.00
N LEU A 144 1.74 -0.50 8.37
CA LEU A 144 2.32 -1.48 7.46
C LEU A 144 2.97 -2.66 8.18
N HIS A 145 3.14 -2.57 9.51
CA HIS A 145 3.58 -3.70 10.32
C HIS A 145 2.63 -4.91 10.21
N ALA A 146 1.35 -4.67 9.96
CA ALA A 146 0.35 -5.73 9.77
C ALA A 146 0.45 -6.46 8.42
N VAL A 147 1.28 -5.99 7.49
CA VAL A 147 1.46 -6.64 6.18
C VAL A 147 2.07 -8.03 6.36
N SER A 148 1.45 -9.06 5.78
CA SER A 148 1.94 -10.43 5.84
C SER A 148 3.33 -10.60 5.22
N ASP A 149 4.05 -11.67 5.56
CA ASP A 149 5.36 -11.93 4.96
C ASP A 149 5.27 -12.09 3.44
N GLU A 150 4.25 -12.79 2.95
CA GLU A 150 4.00 -13.00 1.53
C GLU A 150 3.74 -11.68 0.79
N ASP A 151 2.86 -10.83 1.32
CA ASP A 151 2.54 -9.54 0.73
C ASP A 151 3.69 -8.52 0.87
N ALA A 152 4.48 -8.61 1.96
CA ALA A 152 5.67 -7.78 2.13
C ALA A 152 6.74 -8.10 1.08
N GLU A 153 6.97 -9.39 0.81
CA GLU A 153 7.83 -9.84 -0.27
C GLU A 153 7.35 -9.37 -1.65
N ALA A 154 6.04 -9.38 -1.89
CA ALA A 154 5.45 -8.90 -3.13
C ALA A 154 5.64 -7.39 -3.30
N ILE A 155 5.32 -6.59 -2.26
CA ILE A 155 5.52 -5.14 -2.26
C ILE A 155 6.99 -4.78 -2.50
N ALA A 156 7.92 -5.40 -1.76
CA ALA A 156 9.34 -5.11 -1.90
C ALA A 156 9.87 -5.50 -3.30
N SER A 157 9.40 -6.63 -3.86
CA SER A 157 9.74 -7.02 -5.24
C SER A 157 9.27 -5.99 -6.24
N TYR A 158 8.06 -5.45 -6.09
CA TYR A 158 7.56 -4.37 -6.95
C TYR A 158 8.37 -3.08 -6.79
N ILE A 159 8.65 -2.64 -5.56
CA ILE A 159 9.43 -1.43 -5.29
C ILE A 159 10.81 -1.49 -5.97
N GLN A 160 11.46 -2.66 -5.98
CA GLN A 160 12.74 -2.85 -6.66
C GLN A 160 12.65 -2.70 -8.20
N THR A 161 11.46 -2.81 -8.80
CA THR A 161 11.26 -2.60 -10.24
C THR A 161 11.02 -1.14 -10.62
N LEU A 162 10.84 -0.25 -9.65
CA LEU A 162 10.62 1.17 -9.95
C LEU A 162 11.81 1.76 -10.70
N PRO A 163 11.59 2.49 -11.81
CA PRO A 163 12.69 3.08 -12.57
C PRO A 163 13.48 4.07 -11.71
N PRO A 164 14.81 4.13 -11.86
CA PRO A 164 15.64 5.04 -11.08
C PRO A 164 15.34 6.50 -11.44
N VAL A 165 15.17 7.33 -10.41
CA VAL A 165 15.01 8.77 -10.53
C VAL A 165 16.00 9.44 -9.59
N VAL A 166 16.92 10.23 -10.14
CA VAL A 166 17.86 11.02 -9.34
C VAL A 166 17.11 12.19 -8.73
N HIS A 167 16.90 12.14 -7.42
CA HIS A 167 16.25 13.22 -6.68
C HIS A 167 16.75 13.23 -5.24
N GLU A 168 17.62 14.16 -4.94
CA GLU A 168 18.11 14.36 -3.58
C GLU A 168 17.05 15.06 -2.71
N GLN A 169 16.71 14.43 -1.60
CA GLN A 169 15.82 15.04 -0.62
C GLN A 169 16.63 15.79 0.45
N PRO A 170 16.24 17.02 0.81
CA PRO A 170 16.88 17.71 1.90
C PRO A 170 16.73 16.92 3.19
N GLY A 171 17.77 16.90 3.97
CA GLY A 171 18.06 16.06 5.12
C GLY A 171 16.86 15.60 5.96
N ARG A 172 17.00 14.43 6.49
CA ARG A 172 15.99 13.70 7.25
C ARG A 172 15.69 14.42 8.55
N GLY A 173 14.40 14.64 8.81
CA GLY A 173 13.95 15.21 10.07
C GLY A 173 14.31 14.34 11.29
N GLN A 174 14.11 14.89 12.46
CA GLN A 174 14.39 14.21 13.73
C GLN A 174 13.56 12.92 13.80
N VAL A 175 14.24 11.82 14.05
CA VAL A 175 13.67 10.48 14.17
C VAL A 175 13.41 10.20 15.65
N LEU A 176 12.50 9.28 15.93
CA LEU A 176 12.32 8.77 17.29
C LEU A 176 13.65 8.23 17.84
N SER A 177 13.83 8.29 19.15
CA SER A 177 14.94 7.55 19.76
C SER A 177 14.70 6.06 19.53
N ARG A 178 15.78 5.28 19.40
CA ARG A 178 15.71 3.83 19.24
C ARG A 178 14.88 3.17 20.34
N GLN A 179 15.02 3.63 21.59
CA GLN A 179 14.27 3.12 22.72
C GLN A 179 12.74 3.30 22.57
N VAL A 180 12.30 4.47 22.11
CA VAL A 180 10.86 4.75 21.87
C VAL A 180 10.34 3.92 20.71
N HIS A 181 11.12 3.78 19.63
CA HIS A 181 10.80 2.94 18.49
C HIS A 181 10.61 1.48 18.91
N ASP A 182 11.58 0.89 19.61
CA ASP A 182 11.56 -0.53 20.00
C ASP A 182 10.39 -0.81 20.96
N ALA A 183 10.10 0.10 21.89
CA ALA A 183 8.93 -0.02 22.75
C ALA A 183 7.61 -0.01 21.98
N ALA A 184 7.49 0.82 20.94
CA ALA A 184 6.32 0.87 20.09
C ALA A 184 6.20 -0.41 19.24
N LEU A 185 7.29 -0.88 18.64
CA LEU A 185 7.31 -2.08 17.81
C LEU A 185 6.91 -3.35 18.62
N ILE A 186 7.48 -3.53 19.81
CA ILE A 186 7.16 -4.66 20.69
C ILE A 186 5.68 -4.66 21.12
N SER A 187 5.02 -3.51 21.15
CA SER A 187 3.60 -3.42 21.49
C SER A 187 2.65 -3.89 20.38
N LEU A 188 3.16 -4.12 19.17
CA LEU A 188 2.38 -4.59 18.04
C LEU A 188 2.38 -6.12 17.97
N PRO A 189 1.29 -6.74 17.51
CA PRO A 189 1.27 -8.17 17.24
C PRO A 189 2.24 -8.48 16.10
N PRO A 190 2.90 -9.65 16.10
CA PRO A 190 3.77 -10.03 14.99
C PRO A 190 2.97 -10.11 13.68
N PRO A 191 3.59 -9.73 12.55
CA PRO A 191 2.93 -9.83 11.25
C PRO A 191 2.62 -11.29 10.90
N PRO A 192 1.50 -11.55 10.22
CA PRO A 192 1.14 -12.90 9.81
C PRO A 192 2.02 -13.39 8.65
N ALA A 193 2.27 -14.69 8.57
CA ALA A 193 3.03 -15.27 7.45
C ALA A 193 2.29 -15.11 6.10
N LYS A 194 0.96 -15.21 6.12
CA LYS A 194 0.10 -15.05 4.94
C LYS A 194 -1.04 -14.08 5.23
N SER A 195 -1.51 -13.42 4.20
CA SER A 195 -2.79 -12.70 4.25
C SER A 195 -3.93 -13.67 4.54
N PRO A 196 -5.00 -13.23 5.23
CA PRO A 196 -6.20 -14.06 5.38
C PRO A 196 -6.77 -14.45 4.01
N ASP A 197 -7.44 -15.61 3.97
CA ASP A 197 -8.13 -16.06 2.75
C ASP A 197 -9.22 -15.05 2.36
N PRO A 198 -9.26 -14.58 1.09
CA PRO A 198 -10.29 -13.66 0.63
C PRO A 198 -11.73 -14.19 0.75
N SER A 199 -11.93 -15.52 0.92
CA SER A 199 -13.23 -16.11 1.20
C SER A 199 -13.72 -15.85 2.63
N ASP A 200 -12.82 -15.60 3.59
CA ASP A 200 -13.15 -15.02 4.89
C ASP A 200 -13.19 -13.50 4.77
N GLU A 201 -14.28 -12.99 4.23
CA GLU A 201 -14.43 -11.55 3.95
C GLU A 201 -14.17 -10.67 5.17
N VAL A 202 -14.50 -11.11 6.38
CA VAL A 202 -14.32 -10.31 7.59
C VAL A 202 -12.84 -10.23 7.98
N ALA A 203 -12.15 -11.36 8.03
CA ALA A 203 -10.73 -11.39 8.36
C ALA A 203 -9.88 -10.69 7.29
N TYR A 204 -10.19 -10.95 6.01
CA TYR A 204 -9.50 -10.32 4.89
C TYR A 204 -9.79 -8.81 4.82
N GLY A 205 -11.03 -8.39 5.03
CA GLY A 205 -11.43 -6.98 5.10
C GLY A 205 -10.76 -6.24 6.25
N LYS A 206 -10.60 -6.89 7.42
CA LYS A 206 -9.82 -6.33 8.53
C LYS A 206 -8.37 -6.11 8.11
N TYR A 207 -7.75 -7.10 7.49
CA TYR A 207 -6.38 -7.01 7.00
C TYR A 207 -6.20 -5.85 6.02
N LEU A 208 -7.07 -5.73 5.01
CA LEU A 208 -7.05 -4.62 4.05
C LEU A 208 -7.30 -3.26 4.72
N THR A 209 -8.17 -3.20 5.72
CA THR A 209 -8.47 -1.99 6.50
C THR A 209 -7.27 -1.53 7.32
N ASP A 210 -6.52 -2.47 7.91
CA ASP A 210 -5.32 -2.19 8.69
C ASP A 210 -4.21 -1.64 7.80
N ILE A 211 -3.83 -2.34 6.73
CA ILE A 211 -2.76 -1.92 5.81
C ILE A 211 -3.16 -0.72 4.96
N GLY A 212 -4.45 -0.57 4.65
CA GLY A 212 -5.04 0.59 3.98
C GLY A 212 -5.23 1.81 4.90
N ARG A 213 -4.79 1.75 6.16
CA ARG A 213 -4.75 2.88 7.10
C ARG A 213 -6.12 3.51 7.39
N CYS A 214 -7.24 2.79 7.17
CA CYS A 214 -8.58 3.34 7.36
C CYS A 214 -8.76 3.82 8.81
N ARG A 215 -8.35 3.00 9.78
CA ARG A 215 -8.45 3.32 11.21
C ARG A 215 -7.62 4.55 11.59
N TYR A 216 -6.43 4.69 11.02
CA TYR A 216 -5.55 5.83 11.30
C TYR A 216 -6.20 7.19 11.00
N CYS A 217 -6.91 7.28 9.87
CA CYS A 217 -7.59 8.50 9.49
C CYS A 217 -8.99 8.63 10.10
N HIS A 218 -9.71 7.52 10.26
CA HIS A 218 -11.10 7.52 10.70
C HIS A 218 -11.30 7.29 12.19
N SER A 219 -10.24 7.39 13.00
CA SER A 219 -10.35 7.40 14.48
C SER A 219 -9.84 8.71 15.02
N PRO A 220 -10.43 9.26 16.11
CA PRO A 220 -9.91 10.49 16.71
C PRO A 220 -8.54 10.22 17.34
N ASN A 221 -7.63 11.17 17.20
CA ASN A 221 -6.34 11.10 17.88
C ASN A 221 -6.48 11.65 19.32
N ILE A 222 -5.72 11.10 20.27
CA ILE A 222 -5.59 11.60 21.64
C ILE A 222 -4.27 12.36 21.84
N ALA A 223 -3.35 12.21 20.89
CA ALA A 223 -2.10 12.94 20.75
C ALA A 223 -1.65 12.87 19.29
N PRO A 224 -0.65 13.65 18.84
CA PRO A 224 -0.12 13.55 17.50
C PRO A 224 0.25 12.11 17.11
N GLY A 225 -0.45 11.55 16.11
CA GLY A 225 -0.22 10.19 15.62
C GLY A 225 -0.67 9.05 16.56
N VAL A 226 -1.30 9.37 17.69
CA VAL A 226 -1.82 8.38 18.65
C VAL A 226 -3.34 8.34 18.57
N GLU A 227 -3.88 7.26 18.04
CA GLU A 227 -5.32 7.05 17.93
C GLU A 227 -5.99 6.72 19.28
N ASN A 228 -7.24 7.12 19.43
CA ASN A 228 -8.09 6.64 20.49
C ASN A 228 -8.69 5.27 20.09
N LYS A 229 -8.13 4.20 20.64
CA LYS A 229 -8.55 2.82 20.31
C LYS A 229 -10.01 2.53 20.70
N GLU A 230 -10.52 3.19 21.73
CA GLU A 230 -11.91 3.03 22.19
C GLU A 230 -12.92 3.70 21.24
N LYS A 231 -12.44 4.67 20.47
CA LYS A 231 -13.20 5.43 19.46
C LYS A 231 -12.80 5.09 18.04
N ALA A 232 -12.35 3.86 17.81
CA ALA A 232 -11.94 3.42 16.50
C ALA A 232 -13.06 3.61 15.46
N PHE A 233 -12.71 4.13 14.29
CA PHE A 233 -13.59 4.36 13.14
C PHE A 233 -14.72 5.40 13.32
N THR A 234 -14.75 6.13 14.44
CA THR A 234 -15.81 7.14 14.68
C THR A 234 -15.59 8.47 14.00
N GLY A 235 -14.51 8.62 13.22
CA GLY A 235 -14.13 9.88 12.61
C GLY A 235 -13.56 10.90 13.61
N GLY A 236 -13.66 12.17 13.29
CA GLY A 236 -13.25 13.26 14.17
C GLY A 236 -11.80 13.72 14.02
N SER A 237 -10.96 13.03 13.27
CA SER A 237 -9.60 13.49 12.99
C SER A 237 -9.58 14.66 12.00
N ARG A 238 -8.68 15.61 12.21
CA ARG A 238 -8.51 16.80 11.39
C ARG A 238 -7.33 16.66 10.45
N TYR A 239 -7.51 17.03 9.20
CA TYR A 239 -6.47 17.02 8.17
C TYR A 239 -6.50 18.29 7.34
N TRP A 240 -5.32 18.75 6.92
CA TRP A 240 -5.19 19.87 6.01
C TRP A 240 -5.25 19.41 4.56
N VAL A 241 -6.18 19.97 3.81
CA VAL A 241 -6.25 19.84 2.35
C VAL A 241 -5.35 20.89 1.74
N GLY A 242 -4.38 20.46 0.95
CA GLY A 242 -3.40 21.33 0.32
C GLY A 242 -2.17 21.64 1.20
N GLY A 243 -2.13 21.13 2.42
CA GLY A 243 -1.08 21.46 3.39
C GLY A 243 -1.36 22.74 4.17
N ARG A 244 -0.92 22.81 5.41
CA ARG A 244 -1.25 23.87 6.39
C ARG A 244 -0.93 25.30 5.91
N TYR A 245 0.06 25.43 5.05
CA TYR A 245 0.62 26.72 4.63
C TYR A 245 0.33 27.09 3.17
N MET A 246 -0.48 26.30 2.48
CA MET A 246 -0.86 26.62 1.10
C MET A 246 -1.98 27.68 1.07
N PRO A 247 -1.98 28.61 0.10
CA PRO A 247 -3.11 29.48 -0.15
C PRO A 247 -4.39 28.66 -0.32
N ASN A 248 -5.47 29.05 0.36
CA ASN A 248 -6.75 28.34 0.38
C ASN A 248 -6.73 26.94 1.00
N ALA A 249 -5.70 26.59 1.78
CA ALA A 249 -5.71 25.40 2.61
C ALA A 249 -6.91 25.43 3.55
N ARG A 250 -7.51 24.26 3.79
CA ARG A 250 -8.62 24.12 4.73
C ARG A 250 -8.51 22.87 5.55
N VAL A 251 -9.09 22.88 6.72
CA VAL A 251 -9.22 21.69 7.56
C VAL A 251 -10.46 20.91 7.13
N VAL A 252 -10.30 19.60 6.96
CA VAL A 252 -11.39 18.64 6.83
C VAL A 252 -11.41 17.74 8.06
N VAL A 253 -12.61 17.34 8.47
CA VAL A 253 -12.82 16.38 9.56
C VAL A 253 -13.20 15.05 8.95
N THR A 254 -12.56 13.98 9.40
CA THR A 254 -12.85 12.62 8.91
C THR A 254 -14.21 12.13 9.38
N ARG A 255 -14.88 11.38 8.51
CA ARG A 255 -16.21 10.86 8.77
C ARG A 255 -16.17 9.61 9.64
N ASN A 256 -17.24 9.40 10.38
CA ASN A 256 -17.56 8.13 11.03
C ASN A 256 -17.78 7.04 9.96
N ILE A 257 -17.13 5.91 10.12
CA ILE A 257 -17.30 4.72 9.25
C ILE A 257 -17.71 3.49 10.06
N THR A 258 -18.26 3.67 11.29
CA THR A 258 -18.95 2.60 12.02
C THR A 258 -20.36 2.40 11.48
N THR A 259 -21.06 1.37 11.94
CA THR A 259 -22.46 1.09 11.61
C THR A 259 -23.47 2.02 12.27
N HIS A 260 -23.03 3.06 12.99
CA HIS A 260 -23.92 4.07 13.55
C HIS A 260 -24.69 4.83 12.45
N PRO A 261 -25.91 5.33 12.68
CA PRO A 261 -26.65 6.13 11.69
C PRO A 261 -25.92 7.35 11.14
N GLU A 262 -25.03 7.96 11.92
CA GLU A 262 -24.13 9.04 11.47
C GLU A 262 -22.95 8.55 10.62
N GLY A 263 -22.72 7.24 10.58
CA GLY A 263 -21.65 6.60 9.84
C GLY A 263 -22.15 5.92 8.56
N ILE A 264 -21.76 4.66 8.39
CA ILE A 264 -22.11 3.87 7.20
C ILE A 264 -23.28 2.89 7.43
N GLY A 265 -23.96 2.96 8.58
CA GLY A 265 -25.00 1.99 8.93
C GLY A 265 -26.18 1.90 7.97
N ALA A 266 -26.48 2.97 7.23
CA ALA A 266 -27.52 2.99 6.20
C ALA A 266 -27.03 2.55 4.81
N LEU A 267 -25.70 2.37 4.59
CA LEU A 267 -25.15 2.00 3.29
C LEU A 267 -25.28 0.50 3.07
N ARG A 268 -25.74 0.11 1.90
CA ARG A 268 -25.61 -1.28 1.42
C ARG A 268 -24.18 -1.48 0.89
N ARG A 269 -23.75 -2.73 0.80
CA ARG A 269 -22.44 -3.10 0.22
C ARG A 269 -22.18 -2.44 -1.14
N ILE A 270 -23.17 -2.47 -2.03
CA ILE A 270 -23.04 -1.90 -3.35
C ILE A 270 -22.87 -0.37 -3.31
N ASP A 271 -23.58 0.30 -2.41
CA ASP A 271 -23.49 1.76 -2.25
C ASP A 271 -22.10 2.15 -1.74
N PHE A 272 -21.54 1.40 -0.79
CA PHE A 272 -20.18 1.58 -0.28
C PHE A 272 -19.14 1.43 -1.41
N ILE A 273 -19.22 0.38 -2.20
CA ILE A 273 -18.32 0.14 -3.35
C ILE A 273 -18.45 1.29 -4.37
N SER A 274 -19.68 1.66 -4.73
CA SER A 274 -19.96 2.72 -5.72
C SER A 274 -19.34 4.05 -5.31
N ILE A 275 -19.38 4.42 -4.03
CA ILE A 275 -18.75 5.66 -3.52
C ILE A 275 -17.26 5.72 -3.90
N PHE A 276 -16.50 4.63 -3.72
CA PHE A 276 -15.10 4.59 -4.08
C PHE A 276 -14.91 4.71 -5.60
N LYS A 277 -15.66 3.93 -6.39
CA LYS A 277 -15.54 3.90 -7.84
C LYS A 277 -15.88 5.26 -8.47
N GLU A 278 -16.95 5.89 -8.02
CA GLU A 278 -17.38 7.21 -8.53
C GLU A 278 -16.41 8.33 -8.12
N ARG A 279 -15.99 8.36 -6.85
CA ARG A 279 -15.07 9.37 -6.34
C ARG A 279 -13.66 9.21 -6.91
N GLY A 280 -13.25 7.99 -7.21
CA GLY A 280 -11.96 7.67 -7.80
C GLY A 280 -11.83 7.90 -9.30
N SER A 281 -12.85 8.48 -9.94
CA SER A 281 -12.82 8.78 -11.39
C SER A 281 -11.78 9.83 -11.81
N GLY A 282 -11.01 10.38 -10.86
CA GLY A 282 -9.99 11.39 -11.16
C GLY A 282 -10.55 12.76 -11.55
N ARG A 283 -11.77 13.08 -11.10
CA ARG A 283 -12.42 14.35 -11.43
C ARG A 283 -11.67 15.55 -10.85
N ALA A 284 -11.58 16.62 -11.63
CA ALA A 284 -11.07 17.90 -11.15
C ALA A 284 -12.02 18.53 -10.12
N VAL A 285 -11.44 19.03 -9.04
CA VAL A 285 -12.17 19.77 -8.02
C VAL A 285 -11.31 20.94 -7.50
N PRO A 286 -11.92 22.10 -7.20
CA PRO A 286 -11.17 23.17 -6.57
C PRO A 286 -10.70 22.74 -5.17
N LEU A 287 -9.54 23.23 -4.73
CA LEU A 287 -8.94 22.90 -3.44
C LEU A 287 -9.94 23.10 -2.27
N THR A 288 -10.80 24.12 -2.36
CA THR A 288 -11.84 24.40 -1.37
C THR A 288 -12.92 23.32 -1.23
N ARG A 289 -13.03 22.38 -2.17
CA ARG A 289 -13.94 21.23 -2.12
C ARG A 289 -13.24 19.89 -2.13
N ASN A 290 -11.89 19.90 -2.20
CA ASN A 290 -11.08 18.69 -2.21
C ASN A 290 -11.06 18.01 -0.84
N THR A 291 -10.56 16.77 -0.78
CA THR A 291 -10.46 15.94 0.42
C THR A 291 -9.08 15.33 0.52
N VAL A 292 -8.75 14.73 1.67
CA VAL A 292 -7.51 13.96 1.87
C VAL A 292 -7.71 12.46 1.65
N MET A 293 -8.96 12.02 1.47
CA MET A 293 -9.26 10.61 1.20
C MET A 293 -8.68 10.20 -0.16
N PRO A 294 -7.85 9.15 -0.25
CA PRO A 294 -7.14 8.78 -1.48
C PRO A 294 -8.05 8.04 -2.47
N TRP A 295 -9.08 8.73 -2.94
CA TRP A 295 -10.15 8.16 -3.77
C TRP A 295 -9.65 7.43 -5.01
N VAL A 296 -8.72 8.04 -5.75
CA VAL A 296 -8.21 7.49 -7.01
C VAL A 296 -7.49 6.16 -6.76
N ALA A 297 -6.67 6.08 -5.72
CA ALA A 297 -5.97 4.85 -5.38
C ALA A 297 -6.95 3.76 -4.92
N TYR A 298 -7.82 4.07 -3.96
CA TYR A 298 -8.77 3.07 -3.45
C TYR A 298 -9.81 2.62 -4.47
N ALA A 299 -10.15 3.45 -5.46
CA ALA A 299 -10.99 3.02 -6.57
C ALA A 299 -10.35 1.91 -7.42
N GLY A 300 -9.02 1.79 -7.37
CA GLY A 300 -8.26 0.69 -7.97
C GLY A 300 -8.43 -0.65 -7.25
N MET A 301 -8.93 -0.67 -6.00
CA MET A 301 -9.25 -1.94 -5.32
C MET A 301 -10.34 -2.69 -6.09
N THR A 302 -10.29 -4.02 -6.03
CA THR A 302 -11.35 -4.85 -6.59
C THR A 302 -12.67 -4.66 -5.83
N ASP A 303 -13.80 -4.97 -6.47
CA ASP A 303 -15.10 -4.94 -5.79
C ASP A 303 -15.17 -5.96 -4.65
N GLN A 304 -14.44 -7.08 -4.79
CA GLN A 304 -14.29 -8.08 -3.74
C GLN A 304 -13.57 -7.48 -2.52
N ASP A 305 -12.47 -6.77 -2.72
CA ASP A 305 -11.68 -6.17 -1.63
C ASP A 305 -12.44 -5.05 -0.92
N LEU A 306 -13.08 -4.16 -1.68
CA LEU A 306 -13.95 -3.13 -1.10
C LEU A 306 -15.14 -3.75 -0.37
N GLY A 307 -15.68 -4.85 -0.89
CA GLY A 307 -16.74 -5.62 -0.26
C GLY A 307 -16.29 -6.29 1.04
N ALA A 308 -15.07 -6.81 1.09
CA ALA A 308 -14.48 -7.38 2.30
C ALA A 308 -14.25 -6.29 3.37
N ILE A 309 -13.73 -5.12 2.98
CA ILE A 309 -13.62 -3.95 3.88
C ILE A 309 -14.99 -3.59 4.45
N TRP A 310 -16.03 -3.51 3.60
CA TRP A 310 -17.40 -3.24 4.05
C TRP A 310 -17.87 -4.31 5.05
N ALA A 311 -17.67 -5.61 4.76
CA ALA A 311 -18.06 -6.71 5.64
C ALA A 311 -17.38 -6.62 7.01
N PHE A 312 -16.08 -6.31 7.05
CA PHE A 312 -15.38 -6.06 8.30
C PHE A 312 -15.97 -4.85 9.05
N LEU A 313 -16.19 -3.73 8.37
CA LEU A 313 -16.73 -2.52 9.00
C LEU A 313 -18.15 -2.76 9.59
N GLN A 314 -18.93 -3.73 9.07
CA GLN A 314 -20.21 -4.12 9.66
C GLN A 314 -20.06 -4.82 11.02
N THR A 315 -18.87 -5.34 11.34
CA THR A 315 -18.59 -5.94 12.67
C THR A 315 -18.13 -4.91 13.70
N VAL A 316 -17.81 -3.69 13.26
CA VAL A 316 -17.38 -2.61 14.17
C VAL A 316 -18.57 -2.11 14.96
N PRO A 317 -18.50 -2.06 16.31
CA PRO A 317 -19.61 -1.59 17.15
C PRO A 317 -20.05 -0.18 16.75
N PRO A 318 -21.36 0.07 16.63
CA PRO A 318 -21.87 1.40 16.30
C PRO A 318 -21.55 2.39 17.42
N GLN A 319 -20.97 3.52 17.06
CA GLN A 319 -20.69 4.61 17.97
C GLN A 319 -20.99 5.95 17.29
N PRO A 320 -21.46 6.98 18.04
CA PRO A 320 -21.67 8.30 17.48
C PRO A 320 -20.36 8.91 17.00
N THR A 321 -20.46 9.85 16.08
CA THR A 321 -19.29 10.58 15.53
C THR A 321 -18.55 11.30 16.65
N SER A 322 -17.24 11.08 16.71
CA SER A 322 -16.38 11.78 17.66
C SER A 322 -16.30 13.26 17.32
N GLN A 323 -16.36 14.10 18.36
CA GLN A 323 -16.11 15.52 18.18
C GLN A 323 -14.65 15.74 17.75
N PRO A 324 -14.40 16.70 16.84
CA PRO A 324 -13.06 17.03 16.46
C PRO A 324 -12.26 17.52 17.66
N VAL A 325 -11.09 16.95 17.87
CA VAL A 325 -10.17 17.42 18.90
C VAL A 325 -9.25 18.45 18.26
N ASP A 326 -9.20 19.63 18.85
CA ASP A 326 -8.25 20.67 18.47
C ASP A 326 -6.90 20.31 19.07
N TYR A 327 -5.99 19.86 18.23
CA TYR A 327 -4.58 19.86 18.53
C TYR A 327 -3.99 21.08 17.82
N ASP A 328 -3.47 22.02 18.58
CA ASP A 328 -2.57 23.05 18.06
C ASP A 328 -1.24 22.38 17.68
N PHE A 329 -1.15 21.92 16.44
CA PHE A 329 0.07 21.38 15.87
C PHE A 329 0.92 22.45 15.19
#